data_025fc9fc91a8d34b0fbdc835d9fb2483
#
_entry.id   025fc9fc91a8d34b0fbdc835d9fb2483
#
_cell.length_a   1.000
_cell.length_b   1.000
_cell.length_c   1.000
_cell.angle_alpha   90.00
_cell.angle_beta   90.00
_cell.angle_gamma   90.00
#
_symmetry.space_group_name_H-M   'P 1'
#
loop_
_entity.id
_entity.type
_entity.pdbx_description
1 polymer ?
#
loop_
_entity_poly.entity_id
_entity_poly.type
_entity_poly.pdbx_seq_one_letter_code
_entity_poly.pdbx_strand_id
1 'polypeptide(L)'
;QVYSAGTHPAEKVNPLAVEAMAEVGIDISRHIPTNVTAYLSDTWDYVITVCGSANEMCPAFEGNVGKRLHIGFNDPSEAIGTTDFIRSEFERVRNEIKNEFTRFYITEIKKQELLKCACNR
;
A
#
# COMPACT_ATOMS: atom_id res chain seq x y z
N GLN A 1 -11.25 2.15 -7.38
CA GLN A 1 -11.33 1.92 -5.94
C GLN A 1 -10.07 1.20 -5.45
N VAL A 2 -9.61 1.60 -4.27
CA VAL A 2 -8.39 1.07 -3.66
C VAL A 2 -8.74 0.47 -2.30
N TYR A 3 -8.21 -0.72 -2.05
CA TYR A 3 -8.37 -1.42 -0.77
C TYR A 3 -7.00 -1.80 -0.24
N SER A 4 -6.86 -1.89 1.08
CA SER A 4 -5.64 -2.34 1.73
C SER A 4 -5.96 -3.39 2.79
N ALA A 5 -5.04 -4.34 2.97
CA ALA A 5 -5.21 -5.40 3.94
C ALA A 5 -3.86 -6.01 4.32
N GLY A 6 -3.85 -6.76 5.41
CA GLY A 6 -2.66 -7.45 5.88
C GLY A 6 -2.95 -8.88 6.33
N THR A 7 -1.91 -9.70 6.39
CA THR A 7 -2.01 -11.09 6.89
C THR A 7 -2.09 -11.14 8.41
N HIS A 8 -1.50 -10.17 9.09
CA HIS A 8 -1.51 -10.02 10.56
C HIS A 8 -1.80 -8.57 10.92
N PRO A 9 -3.02 -8.08 10.67
CA PRO A 9 -3.35 -6.69 10.92
C PRO A 9 -3.31 -6.37 12.41
N ALA A 10 -2.75 -5.20 12.75
CA ALA A 10 -2.83 -4.66 14.10
C ALA A 10 -4.27 -4.24 14.43
N GLU A 11 -4.57 -4.01 15.70
CA GLU A 11 -5.90 -3.57 16.11
C GLU A 11 -6.22 -2.16 15.62
N LYS A 12 -5.21 -1.31 15.48
CA LYS A 12 -5.35 0.07 15.01
C LYS A 12 -4.14 0.50 14.20
N VAL A 13 -4.30 1.56 13.43
CA VAL A 13 -3.21 2.17 12.68
C VAL A 13 -2.15 2.72 13.63
N ASN A 14 -0.88 2.53 13.28
CA ASN A 14 0.24 3.02 14.09
C ASN A 14 0.15 4.55 14.24
N PRO A 15 0.22 5.07 15.50
CA PRO A 15 0.12 6.51 15.73
C PRO A 15 1.16 7.35 15.00
N LEU A 16 2.37 6.83 14.79
CA LEU A 16 3.41 7.53 14.03
C LEU A 16 3.08 7.61 12.54
N ALA A 17 2.40 6.60 12.01
CA ALA A 17 1.89 6.65 10.64
C ALA A 17 0.79 7.70 10.50
N VAL A 18 -0.12 7.79 11.47
CA VAL A 18 -1.15 8.83 11.52
C VAL A 18 -0.52 10.22 11.53
N GLU A 19 0.49 10.43 12.36
CA GLU A 19 1.22 11.68 12.46
C GLU A 19 1.93 12.04 11.14
N ALA A 20 2.64 11.10 10.55
CA ALA A 20 3.36 11.30 9.29
C ALA A 20 2.40 11.65 8.13
N MET A 21 1.25 11.02 8.07
CA MET A 21 0.25 11.32 7.03
C MET A 21 -0.44 12.66 7.26
N ALA A 22 -0.68 13.03 8.52
CA ALA A 22 -1.25 14.34 8.86
C ALA A 22 -0.37 15.51 8.38
N GLU A 23 0.96 15.33 8.40
CA GLU A 23 1.91 16.34 7.91
C GLU A 23 1.70 16.68 6.43
N VAL A 24 1.19 15.74 5.64
CA VAL A 24 0.90 15.94 4.22
C VAL A 24 -0.60 16.14 3.95
N GLY A 25 -1.38 16.42 4.99
CA GLY A 25 -2.80 16.76 4.88
C GLY A 25 -3.74 15.56 4.72
N ILE A 26 -3.29 14.36 5.06
CA ILE A 26 -4.10 13.13 4.94
C ILE A 26 -4.38 12.58 6.33
N ASP A 27 -5.66 12.45 6.69
CA ASP A 27 -6.09 11.88 7.95
C ASP A 27 -6.42 10.40 7.79
N ILE A 28 -5.60 9.53 8.38
CA ILE A 28 -5.82 8.08 8.43
C ILE A 28 -6.18 7.58 9.84
N SER A 29 -6.47 8.49 10.77
CA SER A 29 -6.75 8.15 12.18
C SER A 29 -7.95 7.23 12.37
N ARG A 30 -8.90 7.25 11.45
CA ARG A 30 -10.13 6.45 11.50
C ARG A 30 -10.07 5.18 10.65
N HIS A 31 -8.96 4.94 9.96
CA HIS A 31 -8.78 3.72 9.19
C HIS A 31 -8.65 2.52 10.13
N ILE A 32 -9.28 1.41 9.74
CA ILE A 32 -9.23 0.16 10.50
C ILE A 32 -8.43 -0.85 9.70
N PRO A 33 -7.32 -1.38 10.26
CA PRO A 33 -6.58 -2.46 9.64
C PRO A 33 -7.50 -3.66 9.36
N THR A 34 -7.44 -4.18 8.15
CA THR A 34 -8.33 -5.25 7.68
C THR A 34 -7.54 -6.50 7.35
N ASN A 35 -8.07 -7.67 7.70
CA ASN A 35 -7.46 -8.94 7.34
C ASN A 35 -7.69 -9.23 5.85
N VAL A 36 -6.65 -9.68 5.17
CA VAL A 36 -6.68 -9.98 3.73
C VAL A 36 -7.68 -11.08 3.36
N THR A 37 -8.06 -11.94 4.31
CA THR A 37 -9.05 -13.00 4.07
C THR A 37 -10.39 -12.46 3.59
N ALA A 38 -10.72 -11.20 3.91
CA ALA A 38 -11.94 -10.54 3.43
C ALA A 38 -11.96 -10.36 1.90
N TYR A 39 -10.80 -10.43 1.25
CA TYR A 39 -10.65 -10.08 -0.17
C TYR A 39 -10.14 -11.21 -1.06
N LEU A 40 -9.81 -12.38 -0.51
CA LEU A 40 -9.14 -13.46 -1.25
C LEU A 40 -9.96 -14.05 -2.39
N SER A 41 -11.29 -14.03 -2.30
CA SER A 41 -12.19 -14.58 -3.31
C SER A 41 -12.78 -13.53 -4.26
N ASP A 42 -12.46 -12.26 -4.06
CA ASP A 42 -12.93 -11.18 -4.92
C ASP A 42 -12.12 -11.09 -6.22
N THR A 43 -12.66 -10.38 -7.20
CA THR A 43 -11.98 -10.10 -8.47
C THR A 43 -11.24 -8.77 -8.37
N TRP A 44 -9.96 -8.78 -8.74
CA TRP A 44 -9.09 -7.62 -8.67
C TRP A 44 -8.42 -7.35 -10.01
N ASP A 45 -8.36 -6.09 -10.41
CA ASP A 45 -7.57 -5.68 -11.57
C ASP A 45 -6.07 -5.77 -11.26
N TYR A 46 -5.69 -5.34 -10.06
CA TYR A 46 -4.31 -5.37 -9.56
C TYR A 46 -4.27 -5.86 -8.13
N VAL A 47 -3.31 -6.71 -7.82
CA VAL A 47 -2.92 -7.04 -6.45
C VAL A 47 -1.46 -6.65 -6.28
N ILE A 48 -1.20 -5.74 -5.37
CA ILE A 48 0.12 -5.20 -5.11
C ILE A 48 0.54 -5.57 -3.70
N THR A 49 1.64 -6.32 -3.58
CA THR A 49 2.25 -6.62 -2.29
C THR A 49 3.33 -5.59 -1.99
N VAL A 50 3.39 -5.14 -0.74
CA VAL A 50 4.27 -4.04 -0.32
C VAL A 50 5.27 -4.42 0.76
N CYS A 51 5.25 -5.69 1.21
CA CYS A 51 6.14 -6.19 2.24
C CYS A 51 7.61 -6.15 1.79
N GLY A 52 8.49 -5.74 2.68
CA GLY A 52 9.93 -5.68 2.43
C GLY A 52 10.71 -6.89 2.92
N SER A 53 10.07 -7.81 3.65
CA SER A 53 10.70 -8.99 4.22
C SER A 53 10.52 -10.21 3.32
N ALA A 54 11.63 -10.93 3.07
CA ALA A 54 11.60 -12.18 2.31
C ALA A 54 10.83 -13.32 3.02
N ASN A 55 10.54 -13.17 4.31
CA ASN A 55 9.85 -14.15 5.12
C ASN A 55 8.33 -13.92 5.18
N GLU A 56 7.84 -12.83 4.61
CA GLU A 56 6.41 -12.57 4.57
C GLU A 56 5.77 -13.36 3.43
N MET A 57 4.85 -14.23 3.78
CA MET A 57 4.11 -15.02 2.81
C MET A 57 3.04 -14.17 2.13
N CYS A 58 3.11 -14.10 0.80
CA CYS A 58 2.03 -13.53 0.02
C CYS A 58 0.83 -14.48 0.04
N PRO A 59 -0.36 -14.02 0.43
CA PRO A 59 -1.55 -14.87 0.44
C PRO A 59 -1.96 -15.27 -0.99
N ALA A 60 -2.51 -16.47 -1.12
CA ALA A 60 -3.07 -16.92 -2.38
C ALA A 60 -4.46 -16.33 -2.59
N PHE A 61 -4.65 -15.59 -3.68
CA PHE A 61 -5.95 -15.10 -4.10
C PHE A 61 -6.65 -16.14 -4.95
N GLU A 62 -7.83 -16.59 -4.52
CA GLU A 62 -8.64 -17.61 -5.20
C GLU A 62 -9.49 -17.02 -6.34
N GLY A 63 -9.80 -15.71 -6.25
CA GLY A 63 -10.53 -14.99 -7.28
C GLY A 63 -9.65 -14.61 -8.47
N ASN A 64 -10.26 -13.96 -9.46
CA ASN A 64 -9.55 -13.49 -10.64
C ASN A 64 -8.71 -12.25 -10.33
N VAL A 65 -7.42 -12.34 -10.66
CA VAL A 65 -6.47 -11.22 -10.53
C VAL A 65 -5.91 -10.90 -11.90
N GLY A 66 -6.11 -9.66 -12.35
CA GLY A 66 -5.62 -9.22 -13.66
C GLY A 66 -4.10 -9.15 -13.71
N LYS A 67 -3.49 -8.48 -12.74
CA LYS A 67 -2.03 -8.34 -12.66
C LYS A 67 -1.57 -8.35 -11.21
N ARG A 68 -0.47 -9.09 -10.95
CA ARG A 68 0.18 -9.14 -9.64
C ARG A 68 1.50 -8.39 -9.72
N LEU A 69 1.72 -7.48 -8.76
CA LEU A 69 2.93 -6.68 -8.66
C LEU A 69 3.47 -6.73 -7.23
N HIS A 70 4.78 -6.50 -7.11
CA HIS A 70 5.43 -6.35 -5.81
C HIS A 70 6.20 -5.03 -5.81
N ILE A 71 5.83 -4.14 -4.90
CA ILE A 71 6.52 -2.87 -4.67
C ILE A 71 6.91 -2.84 -3.19
N GLY A 72 8.10 -3.36 -2.87
CA GLY A 72 8.55 -3.52 -1.49
C GLY A 72 8.97 -2.21 -0.84
N PHE A 73 8.61 -2.07 0.45
CA PHE A 73 9.04 -0.96 1.30
C PHE A 73 9.53 -1.50 2.64
N ASN A 74 10.48 -0.80 3.25
CA ASN A 74 10.86 -1.10 4.62
C ASN A 74 9.71 -0.76 5.57
N ASP A 75 9.52 -1.59 6.59
CA ASP A 75 8.54 -1.29 7.62
C ASP A 75 9.14 -0.31 8.64
N PRO A 76 8.68 0.94 8.68
CA PRO A 76 9.25 1.93 9.60
C PRO A 76 8.92 1.64 11.06
N SER A 77 7.94 0.78 11.35
CA SER A 77 7.62 0.37 12.73
C SER A 77 8.72 -0.51 13.34
N GLU A 78 9.58 -1.10 12.52
CA GLU A 78 10.74 -1.89 12.96
C GLU A 78 11.98 -1.04 13.23
N ALA A 79 11.93 0.26 12.97
CA ALA A 79 13.07 1.14 13.18
C ALA A 79 13.45 1.24 14.67
N ILE A 80 14.74 1.19 14.94
CA ILE A 80 15.33 1.26 16.29
C ILE A 80 16.22 2.50 16.36
N GLY A 81 16.10 3.25 17.45
CA GLY A 81 16.91 4.45 17.65
C GLY A 81 16.18 5.49 18.47
N THR A 82 16.57 6.75 18.29
CA THR A 82 15.92 7.89 18.96
C THR A 82 14.51 8.11 18.41
N THR A 83 13.69 8.81 19.18
CA THR A 83 12.33 9.17 18.73
C THR A 83 12.37 9.97 17.42
N ASP A 84 13.30 10.89 17.29
CA ASP A 84 13.46 11.71 16.08
C ASP A 84 13.86 10.86 14.88
N PHE A 85 14.77 9.89 15.08
CA PHE A 85 15.16 8.96 14.02
C PHE A 85 13.99 8.10 13.56
N ILE A 86 13.22 7.53 14.49
CA ILE A 86 12.06 6.70 14.18
C ILE A 86 11.01 7.50 13.41
N ARG A 87 10.73 8.74 13.80
CA ARG A 87 9.83 9.62 13.06
C ARG A 87 10.34 9.90 11.65
N SER A 88 11.63 10.15 11.49
CA SER A 88 12.22 10.38 10.17
C SER A 88 12.10 9.17 9.25
N GLU A 89 12.13 7.94 9.80
CA GLU A 89 11.91 6.72 9.04
C GLU A 89 10.46 6.60 8.53
N PHE A 90 9.47 6.98 9.35
CA PHE A 90 8.07 7.03 8.89
C PHE A 90 7.89 8.06 7.77
N GLU A 91 8.52 9.22 7.88
CA GLU A 91 8.47 10.25 6.83
C GLU A 91 9.15 9.78 5.54
N ARG A 92 10.30 9.15 5.65
CA ARG A 92 11.06 8.62 4.51
C ARG A 92 10.24 7.59 3.74
N VAL A 93 9.70 6.59 4.44
CA VAL A 93 8.88 5.52 3.83
C VAL A 93 7.59 6.09 3.24
N ARG A 94 6.93 7.03 3.92
CA ARG A 94 5.77 7.75 3.38
C ARG A 94 6.09 8.36 2.01
N ASN A 95 7.23 9.04 1.91
CA ASN A 95 7.64 9.70 0.66
C ASN A 95 8.00 8.69 -0.43
N GLU A 96 8.63 7.59 -0.08
CA GLU A 96 8.92 6.49 -1.01
C GLU A 96 7.61 5.88 -1.57
N ILE A 97 6.65 5.61 -0.70
CA ILE A 97 5.34 5.08 -1.09
C ILE A 97 4.66 6.04 -2.07
N LYS A 98 4.62 7.32 -1.75
CA LYS A 98 4.04 8.33 -2.62
C LYS A 98 4.68 8.32 -4.02
N ASN A 99 6.01 8.29 -4.08
CA ASN A 99 6.73 8.32 -5.34
C ASN A 99 6.49 7.05 -6.18
N GLU A 100 6.58 5.88 -5.56
CA GLU A 100 6.41 4.60 -6.23
C GLU A 100 4.97 4.38 -6.71
N PHE A 101 3.98 4.71 -5.90
CA PHE A 101 2.57 4.58 -6.30
C PHE A 101 2.14 5.65 -7.30
N THR A 102 2.73 6.84 -7.27
CA THR A 102 2.52 7.84 -8.32
C THR A 102 3.04 7.30 -9.65
N ARG A 103 4.23 6.71 -9.67
CA ARG A 103 4.79 6.07 -10.86
C ARG A 103 3.90 4.93 -11.36
N PHE A 104 3.44 4.06 -10.46
CA PHE A 104 2.51 2.99 -10.79
C PHE A 104 1.23 3.52 -11.43
N TYR A 105 0.63 4.56 -10.86
CA TYR A 105 -0.58 5.16 -11.40
C TYR A 105 -0.37 5.66 -12.83
N ILE A 106 0.72 6.39 -13.07
CA ILE A 106 1.03 6.96 -14.38
C ILE A 106 1.29 5.87 -15.42
N THR A 107 2.08 4.84 -15.07
CA THR A 107 2.52 3.82 -16.02
C THR A 107 1.49 2.73 -16.28
N GLU A 108 0.66 2.39 -15.30
CA GLU A 108 -0.28 1.27 -15.41
C GLU A 108 -1.73 1.72 -15.58
N ILE A 109 -2.20 2.63 -14.75
CA ILE A 109 -3.63 2.98 -14.71
C ILE A 109 -3.96 4.07 -15.72
N LYS A 110 -3.25 5.19 -15.69
CA LYS A 110 -3.49 6.32 -16.58
C LYS A 110 -3.26 5.94 -18.05
N LYS A 111 -2.24 5.15 -18.33
CA LYS A 111 -1.97 4.67 -19.69
C LYS A 111 -3.12 3.80 -20.24
N GLN A 112 -3.69 2.91 -19.42
CA GLN A 112 -4.83 2.09 -19.82
C GLN A 112 -6.08 2.92 -20.07
N GLU A 113 -6.35 3.94 -19.28
CA GLU A 113 -7.46 4.87 -19.49
C GLU A 113 -7.34 5.59 -20.83
N LEU A 114 -6.15 6.06 -21.17
CA LEU A 114 -5.87 6.72 -22.46
C LEU A 114 -6.06 5.76 -23.65
N LEU A 115 -5.64 4.51 -23.52
CA LEU A 115 -5.83 3.49 -24.56
C LEU A 115 -7.32 3.15 -24.75
N LYS A 116 -8.09 3.07 -23.68
CA LYS A 116 -9.54 2.86 -23.76
C LYS A 116 -10.23 4.03 -24.48
N CYS A 117 -9.86 5.25 -24.18
CA CYS A 117 -10.38 6.43 -24.89
C CYS A 117 -10.04 6.42 -26.38
N ALA A 118 -8.85 5.98 -26.76
CA ALA A 118 -8.46 5.86 -28.16
C ALA A 118 -9.23 4.78 -28.91
N CYS A 119 -9.60 3.67 -28.24
CA CYS A 119 -10.37 2.59 -28.84
C CYS A 119 -11.86 2.92 -29.01
N ASN A 120 -12.39 3.89 -28.27
CA ASN A 120 -13.79 4.31 -28.32
C ASN A 120 -14.06 5.46 -29.34
N ARG A 121 -13.10 5.81 -30.11
CA ARG A 121 -13.22 6.78 -31.23
C ARG A 121 -13.45 6.01 -32.54
#